data_841b6c4a831679fa9e22f572b6a08701
#
_entry.id   841b6c4a831679fa9e22f572b6a08701
#
_cell.length_a   1.000
_cell.length_b   1.000
_cell.length_c   1.000
_cell.angle_alpha   90.00
_cell.angle_beta   90.00
_cell.angle_gamma   90.00
#
_symmetry.space_group_name_H-M   'P 1'
#
loop_
_entity.id
_entity.type
_entity.pdbx_description
1 polymer ?
#
loop_
_entity_poly.entity_id
_entity_poly.type
_entity_poly.pdbx_seq_one_letter_code
_entity_poly.pdbx_strand_id
1 'polypeptide(L)'
;MIKSDPKVHVVGSIAYDDITTPVGSRSDLLAGSAVYFSLANSIYSKVSMIGTIGSDFNEKDLSLLNSRNIDTSKIEQINNGKTFRWKGNYLKNYEDPETIYTSLGVFEDFSPKVDSELSNSGFIFLANISPDIQLSISEKLKNKDRVVGLDSMNHWILEQKEKLMEVMKNIDIFFLNKGEALKLANKKTIEESAKYIIENGPKLCIIKDGKNGSYLYSINGEEFFCPTYNIDNIVDPTGAGDTFAGGFLGLFLK
;
A
#
# COMPACT_ATOMS: atom_id res chain seq x y z
N MET A 1 -15.83 -0.27 22.10
CA MET A 1 -16.71 0.56 21.23
C MET A 1 -15.79 1.49 20.46
N ILE A 2 -15.54 1.21 19.18
CA ILE A 2 -14.79 2.10 18.29
C ILE A 2 -15.67 3.32 18.07
N LYS A 3 -15.15 4.50 18.42
CA LYS A 3 -15.84 5.78 18.22
C LYS A 3 -16.13 5.97 16.73
N SER A 4 -17.30 6.54 16.45
CA SER A 4 -17.79 6.88 15.13
C SER A 4 -16.70 7.37 14.17
N ASP A 5 -16.61 6.71 13.01
CA ASP A 5 -15.88 7.16 11.83
C ASP A 5 -14.35 7.19 11.99
N PRO A 6 -13.67 6.02 12.02
CA PRO A 6 -12.21 5.99 12.17
C PRO A 6 -11.53 6.71 11.00
N LYS A 7 -10.57 7.58 11.31
CA LYS A 7 -9.71 8.21 10.32
C LYS A 7 -8.46 7.35 10.11
N VAL A 8 -8.23 6.89 8.88
CA VAL A 8 -7.04 6.13 8.50
C VAL A 8 -6.00 7.10 7.91
N HIS A 9 -4.79 7.09 8.45
CA HIS A 9 -3.66 7.79 7.84
C HIS A 9 -2.92 6.84 6.92
N VAL A 10 -2.76 7.20 5.66
CA VAL A 10 -1.96 6.45 4.70
C VAL A 10 -0.72 7.24 4.32
N VAL A 11 0.43 6.58 4.38
CA VAL A 11 1.71 7.13 3.93
C VAL A 11 2.19 6.34 2.73
N GLY A 12 2.38 7.00 1.59
CA GLY A 12 2.74 6.30 0.37
C GLY A 12 2.99 7.21 -0.83
N SER A 13 3.22 6.58 -1.97
CA SER A 13 3.44 7.29 -3.22
C SER A 13 2.15 7.87 -3.80
N ILE A 14 2.28 9.03 -4.42
CA ILE A 14 1.31 9.66 -5.30
C ILE A 14 2.03 9.84 -6.63
N ALA A 15 1.50 9.29 -7.70
CA ALA A 15 2.20 9.17 -8.97
C ALA A 15 1.29 9.38 -10.18
N TYR A 16 1.91 9.50 -11.33
CA TYR A 16 1.28 9.28 -12.63
C TYR A 16 1.89 8.07 -13.31
N ASP A 17 1.03 7.16 -13.76
CA ASP A 17 1.44 5.96 -14.45
C ASP A 17 1.10 6.01 -15.94
N ASP A 18 2.06 5.55 -16.76
CA ASP A 18 1.84 5.20 -18.17
C ASP A 18 1.78 3.67 -18.29
N ILE A 19 0.61 3.14 -18.61
CA ILE A 19 0.38 1.70 -18.59
C ILE A 19 0.07 1.19 -19.98
N THR A 20 0.76 0.12 -20.36
CA THR A 20 0.45 -0.67 -21.55
C THR A 20 0.04 -2.07 -21.13
N THR A 21 -1.12 -2.52 -21.63
CA THR A 21 -1.65 -3.87 -21.42
C THR A 21 -1.97 -4.50 -22.79
N PRO A 22 -2.26 -5.80 -22.84
CA PRO A 22 -2.68 -6.46 -24.09
C PRO A 22 -3.92 -5.84 -24.76
N VAL A 23 -4.73 -5.09 -24.01
CA VAL A 23 -5.97 -4.48 -24.51
C VAL A 23 -5.82 -2.99 -24.85
N GLY A 24 -4.68 -2.36 -24.57
CA GLY A 24 -4.41 -0.97 -24.93
C GLY A 24 -3.44 -0.26 -24.01
N SER A 25 -3.23 1.03 -24.28
CA SER A 25 -2.33 1.88 -23.50
C SER A 25 -3.04 3.13 -23.00
N ARG A 26 -2.64 3.59 -21.81
CA ARG A 26 -3.09 4.86 -21.22
C ARG A 26 -1.90 5.56 -20.59
N SER A 27 -1.91 6.89 -20.65
CA SER A 27 -0.88 7.74 -20.05
C SER A 27 -1.49 8.70 -19.04
N ASP A 28 -0.65 9.23 -18.17
CA ASP A 28 -1.01 10.21 -17.14
C ASP A 28 -2.17 9.73 -16.25
N LEU A 29 -2.18 8.44 -15.91
CA LEU A 29 -3.16 7.89 -14.98
C LEU A 29 -2.80 8.28 -13.55
N LEU A 30 -3.75 8.84 -12.81
CA LEU A 30 -3.58 9.06 -11.38
C LEU A 30 -3.35 7.71 -10.68
N ALA A 31 -2.22 7.58 -10.03
CA ALA A 31 -1.69 6.34 -9.50
C ALA A 31 -0.87 6.55 -8.21
N GLY A 32 -0.26 5.48 -7.76
CA GLY A 32 0.54 5.45 -6.54
C GLY A 32 -0.14 4.66 -5.43
N SER A 33 0.67 4.03 -4.59
CA SER A 33 0.21 3.13 -3.53
C SER A 33 -0.76 3.80 -2.55
N ALA A 34 -0.49 5.05 -2.16
CA ALA A 34 -1.40 5.80 -1.30
C ALA A 34 -2.72 6.15 -1.99
N VAL A 35 -2.71 6.40 -3.30
CA VAL A 35 -3.92 6.76 -4.07
C VAL A 35 -4.87 5.58 -4.17
N TYR A 36 -4.40 4.43 -4.65
CA TYR A 36 -5.24 3.23 -4.81
C TYR A 36 -5.81 2.76 -3.47
N PHE A 37 -4.97 2.73 -2.43
CA PHE A 37 -5.42 2.42 -1.06
C PHE A 37 -6.52 3.39 -0.61
N SER A 38 -6.28 4.70 -0.74
CA SER A 38 -7.20 5.73 -0.24
C SER A 38 -8.54 5.70 -0.94
N LEU A 39 -8.56 5.54 -2.26
CA LEU A 39 -9.81 5.45 -3.03
C LEU A 39 -10.68 4.27 -2.58
N ALA A 40 -10.08 3.12 -2.31
CA ALA A 40 -10.81 1.95 -1.83
C ALA A 40 -11.26 2.10 -0.36
N ASN A 41 -10.37 2.58 0.52
CA ASN A 41 -10.66 2.75 1.93
C ASN A 41 -11.72 3.81 2.19
N SER A 42 -11.73 4.90 1.41
CA SER A 42 -12.67 6.01 1.56
C SER A 42 -14.15 5.66 1.38
N ILE A 43 -14.45 4.49 0.84
CA ILE A 43 -15.81 3.92 0.79
C ILE A 43 -16.33 3.61 2.20
N TYR A 44 -15.44 3.31 3.13
CA TYR A 44 -15.77 2.80 4.46
C TYR A 44 -15.38 3.76 5.60
N SER A 45 -14.34 4.56 5.44
CA SER A 45 -13.79 5.42 6.49
C SER A 45 -13.26 6.75 5.92
N LYS A 46 -12.93 7.70 6.80
CA LYS A 46 -12.18 8.89 6.41
C LYS A 46 -10.72 8.55 6.24
N VAL A 47 -10.10 9.08 5.20
CA VAL A 47 -8.67 8.86 4.92
C VAL A 47 -7.93 10.19 4.97
N SER A 48 -6.75 10.21 5.58
CA SER A 48 -5.79 11.30 5.48
C SER A 48 -4.57 10.82 4.72
N MET A 49 -4.34 11.37 3.55
CA MET A 49 -3.23 10.97 2.68
C MET A 49 -1.99 11.80 2.95
N ILE A 50 -0.86 11.12 3.17
CA ILE A 50 0.45 11.72 3.41
C ILE A 50 1.36 11.29 2.27
N GLY A 51 1.81 12.25 1.48
CA GLY A 51 2.64 12.03 0.30
C GLY A 51 3.22 13.34 -0.20
N THR A 52 3.87 13.28 -1.35
CA THR A 52 4.41 14.47 -2.01
C THR A 52 4.06 14.48 -3.50
N ILE A 53 3.83 15.66 -4.03
CA ILE A 53 3.52 15.90 -5.44
C ILE A 53 4.36 17.06 -5.98
N GLY A 54 4.61 17.06 -7.27
CA GLY A 54 5.31 18.13 -7.97
C GLY A 54 4.38 19.25 -8.45
N SER A 55 4.97 20.26 -9.08
CA SER A 55 4.26 21.40 -9.67
C SER A 55 3.40 21.02 -10.90
N ASP A 56 3.58 19.83 -11.43
CA ASP A 56 2.83 19.28 -12.56
C ASP A 56 1.61 18.44 -12.15
N PHE A 57 1.32 18.36 -10.85
CA PHE A 57 0.16 17.60 -10.39
C PHE A 57 -1.13 18.34 -10.76
N ASN A 58 -2.08 17.61 -11.32
CA ASN A 58 -3.30 18.18 -11.87
C ASN A 58 -4.30 18.51 -10.75
N GLU A 59 -4.80 19.73 -10.73
CA GLU A 59 -5.82 20.18 -9.77
C GLU A 59 -7.13 19.35 -9.85
N LYS A 60 -7.45 18.80 -11.02
CA LYS A 60 -8.62 17.91 -11.17
C LYS A 60 -8.46 16.62 -10.37
N ASP A 61 -7.24 16.08 -10.32
CA ASP A 61 -6.96 14.86 -9.57
C ASP A 61 -7.00 15.14 -8.07
N LEU A 62 -6.48 16.27 -7.63
CA LEU A 62 -6.61 16.70 -6.23
C LEU A 62 -8.08 16.91 -5.84
N SER A 63 -8.87 17.53 -6.72
CA SER A 63 -10.31 17.71 -6.53
C SER A 63 -11.05 16.38 -6.49
N LEU A 64 -10.66 15.41 -7.33
CA LEU A 64 -11.22 14.06 -7.30
C LEU A 64 -10.98 13.39 -5.94
N LEU A 65 -9.76 13.41 -5.44
CA LEU A 65 -9.42 12.82 -4.14
C LEU A 65 -10.25 13.46 -3.01
N ASN A 66 -10.32 14.79 -2.96
CA ASN A 66 -11.12 15.51 -1.95
C ASN A 66 -12.63 15.18 -2.05
N SER A 67 -13.16 14.97 -3.25
CA SER A 67 -14.57 14.58 -3.45
C SER A 67 -14.90 13.19 -2.92
N ARG A 68 -13.91 12.38 -2.59
CA ARG A 68 -14.02 10.99 -2.10
C ARG A 68 -13.75 10.84 -0.60
N ASN A 69 -13.95 11.90 0.20
CA ASN A 69 -13.66 11.91 1.65
C ASN A 69 -12.17 11.63 1.99
N ILE A 70 -11.26 11.94 1.07
CA ILE A 70 -9.83 11.83 1.27
C ILE A 70 -9.29 13.22 1.62
N ASP A 71 -8.78 13.36 2.84
CA ASP A 71 -8.12 14.58 3.29
C ASP A 71 -6.72 14.66 2.68
N THR A 72 -6.52 15.63 1.80
CA THR A 72 -5.27 15.88 1.08
C THR A 72 -4.41 16.98 1.72
N SER A 73 -4.79 17.49 2.88
CA SER A 73 -4.11 18.61 3.56
C SER A 73 -2.67 18.30 4.00
N LYS A 74 -2.33 17.01 4.07
CA LYS A 74 -0.97 16.52 4.41
C LYS A 74 -0.16 16.10 3.19
N ILE A 75 -0.64 16.38 1.99
CA ILE A 75 0.15 16.23 0.76
C ILE A 75 1.03 17.47 0.62
N GLU A 76 2.34 17.26 0.56
CA GLU A 76 3.30 18.33 0.35
C GLU A 76 3.48 18.59 -1.16
N GLN A 77 3.20 19.81 -1.60
CA GLN A 77 3.46 20.21 -2.99
C GLN A 77 4.81 20.90 -3.11
N ILE A 78 5.69 20.34 -3.93
CA ILE A 78 7.04 20.86 -4.19
C ILE A 78 7.03 21.62 -5.52
N ASN A 79 7.21 22.94 -5.46
CA ASN A 79 7.08 23.82 -6.63
C ASN A 79 8.17 23.61 -7.70
N ASN A 80 9.38 23.17 -7.30
CA ASN A 80 10.52 23.01 -8.19
C ASN A 80 10.82 21.53 -8.48
N GLY A 81 9.79 20.77 -8.86
CA GLY A 81 10.00 19.37 -9.20
C GLY A 81 8.77 18.76 -9.86
N LYS A 82 8.94 17.54 -10.36
CA LYS A 82 7.90 16.75 -11.02
C LYS A 82 7.36 15.69 -10.08
N THR A 83 6.09 15.38 -10.22
CA THR A 83 5.45 14.24 -9.56
C THR A 83 6.11 12.94 -9.99
N PHE A 84 6.14 11.95 -9.10
CA PHE A 84 6.61 10.60 -9.39
C PHE A 84 5.89 10.04 -10.62
N ARG A 85 6.66 9.42 -11.52
CA ARG A 85 6.14 8.77 -12.72
C ARG A 85 6.69 7.37 -12.88
N TRP A 86 5.79 6.46 -13.23
CA TRP A 86 6.14 5.10 -13.57
C TRP A 86 5.53 4.72 -14.92
N LYS A 87 6.28 3.94 -15.70
CA LYS A 87 5.80 3.36 -16.94
C LYS A 87 6.01 1.87 -16.93
N GLY A 88 4.93 1.14 -17.09
CA GLY A 88 4.92 -0.31 -17.09
C GLY A 88 4.23 -0.93 -18.29
N ASN A 89 4.71 -2.12 -18.66
CA ASN A 89 4.15 -2.93 -19.72
C ASN A 89 3.74 -4.29 -19.16
N TYR A 90 2.46 -4.60 -19.20
CA TYR A 90 1.92 -5.91 -18.84
C TYR A 90 1.92 -6.83 -20.05
N LEU A 91 2.50 -8.01 -19.89
CA LEU A 91 2.44 -9.08 -20.86
C LEU A 91 1.06 -9.78 -20.83
N LYS A 92 0.84 -10.73 -21.72
CA LYS A 92 -0.47 -11.40 -21.90
C LYS A 92 -1.06 -12.07 -20.67
N ASN A 93 -0.23 -12.45 -19.69
CA ASN A 93 -0.66 -13.12 -18.45
C ASN A 93 -1.03 -12.15 -17.31
N TYR A 94 -0.83 -10.83 -17.50
CA TYR A 94 -1.05 -9.79 -16.47
C TYR A 94 -0.32 -10.05 -15.14
N GLU A 95 0.75 -10.81 -15.17
CA GLU A 95 1.66 -10.98 -14.05
C GLU A 95 2.53 -9.73 -13.85
N ASP A 96 3.63 -9.86 -13.11
CA ASP A 96 4.51 -8.73 -12.83
C ASP A 96 4.83 -7.92 -14.10
N PRO A 97 4.57 -6.60 -14.11
CA PRO A 97 4.82 -5.77 -15.28
C PRO A 97 6.32 -5.57 -15.51
N GLU A 98 6.72 -5.48 -16.77
CA GLU A 98 8.02 -4.96 -17.12
C GLU A 98 8.06 -3.46 -16.87
N THR A 99 8.94 -3.00 -15.98
CA THR A 99 9.17 -1.57 -15.76
C THR A 99 10.01 -1.02 -16.91
N ILE A 100 9.44 -0.11 -17.69
CA ILE A 100 10.11 0.56 -18.79
C ILE A 100 10.85 1.81 -18.30
N TYR A 101 10.24 2.52 -17.34
CA TYR A 101 10.75 3.79 -16.85
C TYR A 101 10.24 4.08 -15.45
N THR A 102 11.12 4.65 -14.62
CA THR A 102 10.78 5.16 -13.28
C THR A 102 11.47 6.51 -13.10
N SER A 103 10.70 7.54 -12.72
CA SER A 103 11.24 8.83 -12.30
C SER A 103 10.61 9.21 -10.98
N LEU A 104 11.38 9.11 -9.92
CA LEU A 104 10.89 9.42 -8.58
C LEU A 104 10.49 10.89 -8.42
N GLY A 105 11.14 11.82 -9.18
CA GLY A 105 10.84 13.24 -9.08
C GLY A 105 10.95 13.73 -7.63
N VAL A 106 9.96 14.50 -7.17
CA VAL A 106 9.94 15.00 -5.78
C VAL A 106 9.79 13.90 -4.73
N PHE A 107 9.41 12.69 -5.13
CA PHE A 107 9.29 11.56 -4.22
C PHE A 107 10.65 10.98 -3.80
N GLU A 108 11.73 11.30 -4.52
CA GLU A 108 13.09 10.85 -4.20
C GLU A 108 13.53 11.33 -2.80
N ASP A 109 13.17 12.57 -2.47
CA ASP A 109 13.49 13.21 -1.18
C ASP A 109 12.33 13.12 -0.18
N PHE A 110 11.31 12.28 -0.44
CA PHE A 110 10.15 12.17 0.42
C PHE A 110 10.52 11.71 1.82
N SER A 111 10.35 12.61 2.79
CA SER A 111 10.62 12.37 4.20
C SER A 111 9.49 12.92 5.06
N PRO A 112 8.41 12.17 5.24
CA PRO A 112 7.21 12.67 5.92
C PRO A 112 7.48 12.99 7.38
N LYS A 113 6.95 14.12 7.83
CA LYS A 113 7.02 14.53 9.22
C LYS A 113 5.98 13.76 10.03
N VAL A 114 6.44 13.11 11.08
CA VAL A 114 5.54 12.49 12.07
C VAL A 114 5.12 13.57 13.07
N ASP A 115 4.02 14.23 12.78
CA ASP A 115 3.42 15.23 13.66
C ASP A 115 2.64 14.58 14.82
N SER A 116 2.03 15.38 15.68
CA SER A 116 1.25 14.87 16.82
C SER A 116 0.00 14.11 16.39
N GLU A 117 -0.62 14.46 15.27
CA GLU A 117 -1.81 13.78 14.74
C GLU A 117 -1.45 12.39 14.26
N LEU A 118 -0.43 12.25 13.41
CA LEU A 118 0.04 10.96 12.92
C LEU A 118 0.59 10.10 14.06
N SER A 119 1.41 10.69 14.96
CA SER A 119 2.02 9.97 16.08
C SER A 119 0.99 9.36 17.04
N ASN A 120 -0.18 9.98 17.19
CA ASN A 120 -1.28 9.52 18.05
C ASN A 120 -2.43 8.86 17.27
N SER A 121 -2.27 8.64 15.97
CA SER A 121 -3.29 7.98 15.15
C SER A 121 -3.57 6.56 15.66
N GLY A 122 -4.85 6.17 15.62
CA GLY A 122 -5.28 4.80 15.90
C GLY A 122 -5.11 3.85 14.71
N PHE A 123 -5.06 4.38 13.49
CA PHE A 123 -5.03 3.57 12.26
C PHE A 123 -4.09 4.18 11.24
N ILE A 124 -3.06 3.42 10.88
CA ILE A 124 -2.02 3.86 9.95
C ILE A 124 -1.77 2.76 8.93
N PHE A 125 -1.66 3.14 7.68
CA PHE A 125 -1.21 2.25 6.62
C PHE A 125 0.10 2.79 6.02
N LEU A 126 1.13 2.00 6.13
CA LEU A 126 2.42 2.23 5.48
C LEU A 126 2.37 1.51 4.12
N ALA A 127 1.96 2.25 3.10
CA ALA A 127 1.85 1.72 1.75
C ALA A 127 3.22 1.39 1.17
N ASN A 128 3.26 0.79 -0.02
CA ASN A 128 4.49 0.38 -0.67
C ASN A 128 5.41 1.57 -0.98
N ILE A 129 6.39 1.80 -0.12
CA ILE A 129 7.47 2.78 -0.21
C ILE A 129 8.75 2.19 0.40
N SER A 130 9.87 2.95 0.37
CA SER A 130 11.13 2.51 0.97
C SER A 130 10.98 2.07 2.43
N PRO A 131 11.50 0.90 2.80
CA PRO A 131 11.56 0.44 4.20
C PRO A 131 12.24 1.42 5.16
N ASP A 132 13.18 2.25 4.71
CA ASP A 132 13.78 3.29 5.55
C ASP A 132 12.74 4.32 5.99
N ILE A 133 11.87 4.75 5.09
CA ILE A 133 10.78 5.68 5.42
C ILE A 133 9.76 5.00 6.33
N GLN A 134 9.34 3.78 5.99
CA GLN A 134 8.39 2.99 6.79
C GLN A 134 8.89 2.79 8.22
N LEU A 135 10.18 2.47 8.41
CA LEU A 135 10.80 2.31 9.71
C LEU A 135 10.83 3.62 10.49
N SER A 136 11.30 4.71 9.83
CA SER A 136 11.40 6.03 10.47
C SER A 136 10.07 6.55 11.00
N ILE A 137 8.96 6.14 10.38
CA ILE A 137 7.61 6.48 10.83
C ILE A 137 7.20 5.56 11.97
N SER A 138 7.26 4.24 11.77
CA SER A 138 6.75 3.25 12.72
C SER A 138 7.40 3.35 14.09
N GLU A 139 8.69 3.67 14.17
CA GLU A 139 9.41 3.90 15.42
C GLU A 139 8.94 5.15 16.20
N LYS A 140 8.37 6.14 15.52
CA LYS A 140 7.90 7.39 16.14
C LYS A 140 6.45 7.35 16.59
N LEU A 141 5.73 6.27 16.30
CA LEU A 141 4.33 6.15 16.70
C LEU A 141 4.20 5.92 18.21
N LYS A 142 3.48 6.81 18.89
CA LYS A 142 3.34 6.82 20.34
C LYS A 142 2.08 6.10 20.84
N ASN A 143 1.02 6.11 20.04
CA ASN A 143 -0.22 5.44 20.43
C ASN A 143 -0.01 3.92 20.42
N LYS A 144 -0.18 3.29 21.59
CA LYS A 144 -0.03 1.83 21.75
C LYS A 144 -1.29 1.06 21.36
N ASP A 145 -2.46 1.71 21.41
CA ASP A 145 -3.75 1.14 21.01
C ASP A 145 -4.05 1.44 19.54
N ARG A 146 -3.05 1.25 18.67
CA ARG A 146 -3.13 1.48 17.24
C ARG A 146 -3.15 0.19 16.45
N VAL A 147 -3.56 0.30 15.20
CA VAL A 147 -3.35 -0.72 14.17
C VAL A 147 -2.48 -0.13 13.06
N VAL A 148 -1.37 -0.76 12.76
CA VAL A 148 -0.48 -0.40 11.67
C VAL A 148 -0.48 -1.50 10.62
N GLY A 149 -0.96 -1.17 9.43
CA GLY A 149 -0.85 -2.02 8.25
C GLY A 149 0.38 -1.69 7.42
N LEU A 150 0.96 -2.68 6.77
CA LEU A 150 2.12 -2.57 5.90
C LEU A 150 1.84 -3.23 4.56
N ASP A 151 2.25 -2.61 3.47
CA ASP A 151 2.46 -3.27 2.17
C ASP A 151 3.92 -3.07 1.71
N SER A 152 4.38 -3.95 0.83
CA SER A 152 5.73 -3.94 0.30
C SER A 152 5.73 -4.46 -1.14
N MET A 153 6.90 -4.63 -1.74
CA MET A 153 7.05 -5.21 -3.07
C MET A 153 8.34 -6.01 -3.19
N ASN A 154 8.43 -6.79 -4.27
CA ASN A 154 9.59 -7.62 -4.56
C ASN A 154 10.93 -6.86 -4.52
N HIS A 155 10.96 -5.61 -4.99
CA HIS A 155 12.17 -4.78 -4.97
C HIS A 155 12.71 -4.63 -3.54
N TRP A 156 11.87 -4.23 -2.58
CA TRP A 156 12.28 -4.03 -1.19
C TRP A 156 12.65 -5.34 -0.49
N ILE A 157 11.96 -6.43 -0.81
CA ILE A 157 12.26 -7.77 -0.28
C ILE A 157 13.65 -8.25 -0.75
N LEU A 158 14.08 -7.84 -1.94
CA LEU A 158 15.39 -8.21 -2.48
C LEU A 158 16.51 -7.27 -2.01
N GLU A 159 16.25 -5.96 -2.06
CA GLU A 159 17.29 -4.94 -1.88
C GLU A 159 17.44 -4.47 -0.43
N GLN A 160 16.35 -4.52 0.36
CA GLN A 160 16.33 -3.98 1.72
C GLN A 160 15.65 -4.94 2.73
N LYS A 161 15.86 -6.25 2.56
CA LYS A 161 15.21 -7.27 3.39
C LYS A 161 15.40 -7.05 4.89
N GLU A 162 16.62 -6.77 5.31
CA GLU A 162 16.94 -6.58 6.74
C GLU A 162 16.14 -5.41 7.33
N LYS A 163 16.07 -4.30 6.58
CA LYS A 163 15.30 -3.13 6.99
C LYS A 163 13.79 -3.42 7.05
N LEU A 164 13.28 -4.15 6.06
CA LEU A 164 11.88 -4.58 6.05
C LEU A 164 11.56 -5.47 7.26
N MET A 165 12.46 -6.37 7.65
CA MET A 165 12.33 -7.19 8.86
C MET A 165 12.30 -6.35 10.15
N GLU A 166 13.00 -5.21 10.18
CA GLU A 166 12.89 -4.27 11.30
C GLU A 166 11.53 -3.57 11.33
N VAL A 167 11.01 -3.14 10.17
CA VAL A 167 9.66 -2.56 10.05
C VAL A 167 8.60 -3.54 10.56
N MET A 168 8.72 -4.83 10.20
CA MET A 168 7.77 -5.87 10.60
C MET A 168 7.56 -5.97 12.12
N LYS A 169 8.56 -5.64 12.92
CA LYS A 169 8.46 -5.65 14.39
C LYS A 169 7.55 -4.55 14.96
N ASN A 170 7.24 -3.54 14.17
CA ASN A 170 6.49 -2.35 14.58
C ASN A 170 5.08 -2.28 13.99
N ILE A 171 4.63 -3.31 13.28
CA ILE A 171 3.35 -3.32 12.57
C ILE A 171 2.45 -4.47 13.04
N ASP A 172 1.15 -4.34 12.78
CA ASP A 172 0.16 -5.33 13.20
C ASP A 172 -0.32 -6.20 12.04
N ILE A 173 -0.43 -5.65 10.82
CA ILE A 173 -0.99 -6.35 9.65
C ILE A 173 -0.02 -6.22 8.48
N PHE A 174 0.36 -7.33 7.87
CA PHE A 174 1.20 -7.32 6.68
C PHE A 174 0.45 -7.89 5.48
N PHE A 175 0.38 -7.09 4.40
CA PHE A 175 -0.19 -7.47 3.12
C PHE A 175 0.92 -7.83 2.14
N LEU A 176 0.83 -8.99 1.53
CA LEU A 176 1.78 -9.46 0.51
C LEU A 176 1.03 -10.19 -0.59
N ASN A 177 1.61 -10.25 -1.77
CA ASN A 177 1.23 -11.29 -2.72
C ASN A 177 1.96 -12.60 -2.39
N LYS A 178 1.51 -13.70 -2.97
CA LYS A 178 2.09 -15.03 -2.75
C LYS A 178 3.59 -15.07 -3.07
N GLY A 179 3.99 -14.49 -4.21
CA GLY A 179 5.40 -14.48 -4.62
C GLY A 179 6.29 -13.74 -3.62
N GLU A 180 5.82 -12.60 -3.12
CA GLU A 180 6.48 -11.81 -2.08
C GLU A 180 6.60 -12.59 -0.77
N ALA A 181 5.52 -13.22 -0.33
CA ALA A 181 5.51 -13.97 0.92
C ALA A 181 6.48 -15.15 0.88
N LEU A 182 6.45 -15.96 -0.20
CA LEU A 182 7.37 -17.08 -0.39
C LEU A 182 8.83 -16.62 -0.42
N LYS A 183 9.11 -15.51 -1.11
CA LYS A 183 10.45 -14.94 -1.25
C LYS A 183 10.97 -14.36 0.07
N LEU A 184 10.16 -13.56 0.76
CA LEU A 184 10.52 -12.96 2.05
C LEU A 184 10.86 -14.03 3.08
N ALA A 185 10.00 -15.02 3.21
CA ALA A 185 10.15 -16.11 4.17
C ALA A 185 11.17 -17.18 3.75
N ASN A 186 11.56 -17.21 2.48
CA ASN A 186 12.34 -18.30 1.87
C ASN A 186 11.68 -19.68 2.12
N LYS A 187 10.37 -19.77 1.88
CA LYS A 187 9.55 -20.96 2.07
C LYS A 187 8.88 -21.38 0.76
N LYS A 188 8.29 -22.58 0.76
CA LYS A 188 7.68 -23.17 -0.44
C LYS A 188 6.15 -23.10 -0.45
N THR A 189 5.53 -22.88 0.70
CA THR A 189 4.07 -22.83 0.84
C THR A 189 3.62 -21.51 1.45
N ILE A 190 2.36 -21.13 1.20
CA ILE A 190 1.72 -19.95 1.78
C ILE A 190 1.69 -20.05 3.30
N GLU A 191 1.29 -21.21 3.82
CA GLU A 191 1.19 -21.49 5.26
C GLU A 191 2.52 -21.33 5.99
N GLU A 192 3.59 -21.97 5.48
CA GLU A 192 4.94 -21.82 6.06
C GLU A 192 5.43 -20.38 6.03
N SER A 193 5.10 -19.65 4.95
CA SER A 193 5.47 -18.24 4.79
C SER A 193 4.72 -17.34 5.76
N ALA A 194 3.41 -17.54 5.90
CA ALA A 194 2.59 -16.80 6.85
C ALA A 194 3.06 -17.01 8.30
N LYS A 195 3.35 -18.26 8.67
CA LYS A 195 3.89 -18.60 9.99
C LYS A 195 5.21 -17.86 10.26
N TYR A 196 6.16 -17.93 9.32
CA TYR A 196 7.42 -17.21 9.44
C TYR A 196 7.21 -15.69 9.61
N ILE A 197 6.31 -15.09 8.81
CA ILE A 197 6.01 -13.65 8.86
C ILE A 197 5.45 -13.27 10.23
N ILE A 198 4.47 -14.02 10.74
CA ILE A 198 3.86 -13.78 12.05
C ILE A 198 4.87 -13.92 13.19
N GLU A 199 5.73 -14.93 13.15
CA GLU A 199 6.81 -15.14 14.14
C GLU A 199 7.82 -13.98 14.16
N ASN A 200 7.86 -13.13 13.11
CA ASN A 200 8.78 -12.00 12.99
C ASN A 200 8.12 -10.63 13.19
N GLY A 201 6.88 -10.55 13.68
CA GLY A 201 6.31 -9.28 14.13
C GLY A 201 4.80 -9.12 13.96
N PRO A 202 4.25 -9.19 12.75
CA PRO A 202 2.82 -8.94 12.51
C PRO A 202 1.90 -9.90 13.27
N LYS A 203 0.74 -9.38 13.70
CA LYS A 203 -0.32 -10.21 14.32
C LYS A 203 -1.21 -10.87 13.27
N LEU A 204 -1.32 -10.24 12.10
CA LEU A 204 -2.06 -10.75 10.95
C LEU A 204 -1.16 -10.72 9.70
N CYS A 205 -1.17 -11.81 8.96
CA CYS A 205 -0.55 -11.92 7.64
C CYS A 205 -1.63 -12.19 6.60
N ILE A 206 -1.71 -11.33 5.59
CA ILE A 206 -2.68 -11.45 4.50
C ILE A 206 -1.94 -11.67 3.20
N ILE A 207 -2.15 -12.84 2.59
CA ILE A 207 -1.47 -13.26 1.36
C ILE A 207 -2.47 -13.32 0.21
N LYS A 208 -2.27 -12.45 -0.77
CA LYS A 208 -3.05 -12.35 -2.00
C LYS A 208 -2.51 -13.35 -3.02
N ASP A 209 -3.35 -14.24 -3.59
CA ASP A 209 -2.97 -15.23 -4.62
C ASP A 209 -3.75 -14.99 -5.94
N GLY A 210 -3.93 -13.74 -6.30
CA GLY A 210 -4.56 -13.32 -7.55
C GLY A 210 -5.94 -13.97 -7.74
N LYS A 211 -6.14 -14.65 -8.85
CA LYS A 211 -7.39 -15.35 -9.18
C LYS A 211 -7.74 -16.51 -8.24
N ASN A 212 -6.79 -16.99 -7.46
CA ASN A 212 -7.02 -18.08 -6.53
C ASN A 212 -7.60 -17.62 -5.18
N GLY A 213 -7.66 -16.30 -4.93
CA GLY A 213 -8.21 -15.74 -3.69
C GLY A 213 -7.17 -15.14 -2.77
N SER A 214 -7.48 -15.08 -1.49
CA SER A 214 -6.59 -14.56 -0.46
C SER A 214 -6.70 -15.39 0.83
N TYR A 215 -5.60 -15.40 1.57
CA TYR A 215 -5.45 -16.14 2.82
C TYR A 215 -5.14 -15.16 3.94
N LEU A 216 -5.79 -15.33 5.07
CA LEU A 216 -5.50 -14.62 6.31
C LEU A 216 -5.02 -15.62 7.34
N TYR A 217 -3.92 -15.30 8.01
CA TYR A 217 -3.38 -16.03 9.15
C TYR A 217 -3.21 -15.08 10.32
N SER A 218 -3.58 -15.53 11.51
CA SER A 218 -3.45 -14.74 12.74
C SER A 218 -2.45 -15.35 13.72
N ILE A 219 -1.92 -14.52 14.60
CA ILE A 219 -1.04 -14.97 15.70
C ILE A 219 -1.74 -15.95 16.65
N ASN A 220 -3.07 -15.94 16.69
CA ASN A 220 -3.88 -16.86 17.50
C ASN A 220 -4.10 -18.23 16.83
N GLY A 221 -3.51 -18.45 15.64
CA GLY A 221 -3.68 -19.68 14.87
C GLY A 221 -4.97 -19.74 14.05
N GLU A 222 -5.67 -18.63 13.90
CA GLU A 222 -6.85 -18.57 13.03
C GLU A 222 -6.40 -18.47 11.57
N GLU A 223 -7.08 -19.23 10.73
CA GLU A 223 -6.87 -19.26 9.29
C GLU A 223 -8.18 -19.01 8.56
N PHE A 224 -8.15 -18.13 7.57
CA PHE A 224 -9.31 -17.83 6.77
C PHE A 224 -8.92 -17.75 5.29
N PHE A 225 -9.72 -18.37 4.44
CA PHE A 225 -9.60 -18.27 2.98
C PHE A 225 -10.80 -17.52 2.40
N CYS A 226 -10.51 -16.53 1.56
CA CYS A 226 -11.50 -15.80 0.79
C CYS A 226 -11.30 -16.08 -0.70
N PRO A 227 -12.26 -16.71 -1.39
CA PRO A 227 -12.17 -16.90 -2.84
C PRO A 227 -12.27 -15.57 -3.57
N THR A 228 -11.64 -15.48 -4.73
CA THR A 228 -11.78 -14.32 -5.59
C THR A 228 -13.16 -14.28 -6.23
N TYR A 229 -13.73 -13.08 -6.33
CA TYR A 229 -14.85 -12.86 -7.23
C TYR A 229 -14.41 -13.05 -8.68
N ASN A 230 -15.11 -13.87 -9.43
CA ASN A 230 -14.74 -14.18 -10.81
C ASN A 230 -14.91 -12.95 -11.71
N ILE A 231 -13.83 -12.56 -12.38
CA ILE A 231 -13.79 -11.43 -13.33
C ILE A 231 -13.44 -12.01 -14.69
N ASP A 232 -14.33 -11.86 -15.67
CA ASP A 232 -14.16 -12.44 -17.00
C ASP A 232 -13.05 -11.73 -17.80
N ASN A 233 -12.87 -10.42 -17.61
CA ASN A 233 -11.92 -9.63 -18.37
C ASN A 233 -11.12 -8.70 -17.46
N ILE A 234 -9.83 -8.96 -17.36
CA ILE A 234 -8.88 -8.03 -16.72
C ILE A 234 -8.41 -7.05 -17.78
N VAL A 235 -8.55 -5.76 -17.50
CA VAL A 235 -8.09 -4.68 -18.36
C VAL A 235 -6.74 -4.15 -17.90
N ASP A 236 -6.63 -3.89 -16.59
CA ASP A 236 -5.46 -3.32 -15.93
C ASP A 236 -5.41 -3.79 -14.47
N PRO A 237 -4.39 -4.53 -14.06
CA PRO A 237 -4.25 -5.01 -12.68
C PRO A 237 -3.49 -4.05 -11.75
N THR A 238 -3.04 -2.89 -12.27
CA THR A 238 -2.24 -1.93 -11.51
C THR A 238 -2.99 -1.46 -10.27
N GLY A 239 -2.32 -1.42 -9.12
CA GLY A 239 -2.91 -0.99 -7.86
C GLY A 239 -3.92 -1.97 -7.25
N ALA A 240 -4.11 -3.17 -7.82
CA ALA A 240 -5.05 -4.16 -7.26
C ALA A 240 -4.67 -4.56 -5.82
N GLY A 241 -3.38 -4.68 -5.52
CA GLY A 241 -2.87 -4.96 -4.19
C GLY A 241 -3.19 -3.88 -3.17
N ASP A 242 -2.92 -2.63 -3.53
CA ASP A 242 -3.22 -1.46 -2.68
C ASP A 242 -4.73 -1.29 -2.47
N THR A 243 -5.50 -1.46 -3.55
CA THR A 243 -6.98 -1.43 -3.52
C THR A 243 -7.54 -2.50 -2.58
N PHE A 244 -6.99 -3.72 -2.64
CA PHE A 244 -7.37 -4.80 -1.73
C PHE A 244 -7.08 -4.41 -0.26
N ALA A 245 -5.89 -3.91 0.03
CA ALA A 245 -5.52 -3.47 1.39
C ALA A 245 -6.42 -2.34 1.88
N GLY A 246 -6.74 -1.37 1.01
CA GLY A 246 -7.66 -0.27 1.33
C GLY A 246 -9.07 -0.75 1.65
N GLY A 247 -9.62 -1.63 0.84
CA GLY A 247 -10.94 -2.24 1.07
C GLY A 247 -10.98 -3.10 2.33
N PHE A 248 -9.97 -3.94 2.53
CA PHE A 248 -9.86 -4.79 3.73
C PHE A 248 -9.81 -3.95 5.01
N LEU A 249 -8.88 -3.00 5.11
CA LEU A 249 -8.75 -2.17 6.30
C LEU A 249 -9.98 -1.30 6.54
N GLY A 250 -10.57 -0.73 5.50
CA GLY A 250 -11.78 0.07 5.63
C GLY A 250 -12.95 -0.70 6.24
N LEU A 251 -13.10 -1.98 5.91
CA LEU A 251 -14.13 -2.84 6.48
C LEU A 251 -13.73 -3.41 7.85
N PHE A 252 -12.47 -3.77 8.03
CA PHE A 252 -11.92 -4.34 9.28
C PHE A 252 -12.04 -3.38 10.47
N LEU A 253 -12.03 -2.07 10.21
CA LEU A 253 -12.08 -1.02 11.24
C LEU A 253 -13.51 -0.58 11.61
N LYS A 254 -14.53 -1.15 10.98
CA LYS A 254 -15.94 -0.92 11.31
C LYS A 254 -16.44 -1.87 12.38
#